data_62e71aa6a5bae6e9a290735394b8f383
#
_entry.id   62e71aa6a5bae6e9a290735394b8f383
#
_cell.length_a   1.000
_cell.length_b   1.000
_cell.length_c   1.000
_cell.angle_alpha   90.00
_cell.angle_beta   90.00
_cell.angle_gamma   90.00
#
_symmetry.space_group_name_H-M   'P 1'
#
loop_
_entity.id
_entity.type
_entity.pdbx_description
1 polymer ?
#
loop_
_entity_poly.entity_id
_entity_poly.type
_entity_poly.pdbx_seq_one_letter_code
_entity_poly.pdbx_strand_id
1 'polypeptide(L)'
;MAARILLSIALVGCVFALIALGVWQIERRSWKLALIDQVEARIHAPPGPMPSSSSWPTINAADDAYRHVRVTGLLLHERETLVKAVTDRGSGFWVVTPLQTEAGPIVLVNRGFVPPERRDPATRREGQTPGTVTVTGLLRITEPKGGFLRNNDPEANRWYSRDVAAIAAAHGLHHAAPFFIDADADTSRGLYPIGGLTVVRFPNNHLIYALTWFAMAFMLAGALLLVARDKWSFRGSGHQEGPVRKPVGAARTFSRKTGADARAIVESA
;
A
#
# COMPACT_ATOMS: atom_id res chain seq x y z
N MET A 1 43.19 -14.89 -8.72
CA MET A 1 42.88 -15.03 -7.28
C MET A 1 42.14 -13.81 -6.76
N ALA A 2 42.59 -12.58 -7.02
CA ALA A 2 41.95 -11.33 -6.59
C ALA A 2 40.49 -11.19 -6.99
N ALA A 3 40.09 -11.46 -8.25
CA ALA A 3 38.70 -11.36 -8.71
C ALA A 3 37.74 -12.28 -7.95
N ARG A 4 38.16 -13.47 -7.55
CA ARG A 4 37.35 -14.40 -6.76
C ARG A 4 37.14 -13.91 -5.31
N ILE A 5 38.16 -13.29 -4.74
CA ILE A 5 38.10 -12.69 -3.40
C ILE A 5 37.13 -11.49 -3.42
N LEU A 6 37.28 -10.60 -4.40
CA LEU A 6 36.40 -9.46 -4.59
C LEU A 6 34.93 -9.91 -4.76
N LEU A 7 34.70 -10.93 -5.58
CA LEU A 7 33.33 -11.49 -5.75
C LEU A 7 32.78 -12.05 -4.43
N SER A 8 33.60 -12.77 -3.65
CA SER A 8 33.16 -13.30 -2.36
C SER A 8 32.82 -12.19 -1.36
N ILE A 9 33.61 -11.13 -1.32
CA ILE A 9 33.34 -9.96 -0.47
C ILE A 9 32.04 -9.27 -0.92
N ALA A 10 31.84 -9.08 -2.21
CA ALA A 10 30.63 -8.49 -2.75
C ALA A 10 29.38 -9.30 -2.40
N LEU A 11 29.45 -10.64 -2.54
CA LEU A 11 28.32 -11.52 -2.18
C LEU A 11 28.01 -11.52 -0.69
N VAL A 12 29.03 -11.50 0.18
CA VAL A 12 28.82 -11.33 1.63
C VAL A 12 28.20 -9.96 1.92
N GLY A 13 28.67 -8.90 1.26
CA GLY A 13 28.06 -7.57 1.36
C GLY A 13 26.58 -7.58 0.95
N CYS A 14 26.23 -8.32 -0.12
CA CYS A 14 24.83 -8.51 -0.53
C CYS A 14 23.99 -9.20 0.57
N VAL A 15 24.51 -10.21 1.25
CA VAL A 15 23.78 -10.86 2.37
C VAL A 15 23.47 -9.84 3.48
N PHE A 16 24.45 -9.03 3.88
CA PHE A 16 24.22 -7.99 4.90
C PHE A 16 23.21 -6.93 4.42
N ALA A 17 23.28 -6.52 3.15
CA ALA A 17 22.32 -5.57 2.57
C ALA A 17 20.88 -6.13 2.59
N LEU A 18 20.70 -7.41 2.23
CA LEU A 18 19.40 -8.08 2.26
C LEU A 18 18.84 -8.17 3.69
N ILE A 19 19.70 -8.49 4.68
CA ILE A 19 19.30 -8.50 6.08
C ILE A 19 18.91 -7.10 6.54
N ALA A 20 19.68 -6.08 6.21
CA ALA A 20 19.38 -4.69 6.56
C ALA A 20 18.04 -4.22 5.96
N LEU A 21 17.74 -4.59 4.71
CA LEU A 21 16.44 -4.33 4.08
C LEU A 21 15.30 -5.06 4.80
N GLY A 22 15.51 -6.29 5.24
CA GLY A 22 14.54 -7.05 6.02
C GLY A 22 14.23 -6.37 7.37
N VAL A 23 15.25 -5.94 8.09
CA VAL A 23 15.12 -5.22 9.37
C VAL A 23 14.41 -3.89 9.16
N TRP A 24 14.81 -3.10 8.15
CA TRP A 24 14.14 -1.84 7.80
C TRP A 24 12.65 -2.03 7.50
N GLN A 25 12.26 -3.11 6.83
CA GLN A 25 10.84 -3.42 6.56
C GLN A 25 10.06 -3.70 7.87
N ILE A 26 10.68 -4.36 8.84
CA ILE A 26 10.06 -4.60 10.16
C ILE A 26 9.86 -3.28 10.91
N GLU A 27 10.86 -2.41 10.94
CA GLU A 27 10.76 -1.08 11.57
C GLU A 27 9.69 -0.23 10.89
N ARG A 28 9.65 -0.24 9.55
CA ARG A 28 8.64 0.48 8.78
C ARG A 28 7.23 -0.04 9.04
N ARG A 29 7.08 -1.37 9.22
CA ARG A 29 5.82 -1.98 9.61
C ARG A 29 5.33 -1.49 10.96
N SER A 30 6.20 -1.49 11.98
CA SER A 30 5.83 -1.07 13.33
C SER A 30 5.40 0.40 13.38
N TRP A 31 6.13 1.28 12.69
CA TRP A 31 5.74 2.68 12.54
C TRP A 31 4.37 2.82 11.86
N LYS A 32 4.12 2.05 10.80
CA LYS A 32 2.84 2.11 10.09
C LYS A 32 1.68 1.57 10.93
N LEU A 33 1.90 0.52 11.72
CA LEU A 33 0.87 0.02 12.63
C LEU A 33 0.50 1.06 13.68
N ALA A 34 1.48 1.74 14.29
CA ALA A 34 1.21 2.82 15.24
C ALA A 34 0.38 3.97 14.61
N LEU A 35 0.64 4.31 13.34
CA LEU A 35 -0.17 5.30 12.62
C LEU A 35 -1.61 4.80 12.41
N ILE A 36 -1.79 3.53 12.03
CA ILE A 36 -3.10 2.90 11.86
C ILE A 36 -3.86 2.94 13.18
N ASP A 37 -3.24 2.52 14.28
CA ASP A 37 -3.86 2.52 15.60
C ASP A 37 -4.31 3.93 16.04
N GLN A 38 -3.54 4.96 15.74
CA GLN A 38 -3.93 6.36 16.00
C GLN A 38 -5.16 6.77 15.19
N VAL A 39 -5.22 6.42 13.92
CA VAL A 39 -6.37 6.74 13.06
C VAL A 39 -7.59 5.96 13.50
N GLU A 40 -7.46 4.67 13.80
CA GLU A 40 -8.54 3.82 14.31
C GLU A 40 -9.10 4.39 15.64
N ALA A 41 -8.25 4.81 16.56
CA ALA A 41 -8.65 5.44 17.80
C ALA A 41 -9.46 6.73 17.55
N ARG A 42 -9.08 7.54 16.54
CA ARG A 42 -9.81 8.77 16.18
C ARG A 42 -11.18 8.48 15.58
N ILE A 43 -11.27 7.49 14.70
CA ILE A 43 -12.50 7.09 14.02
C ILE A 43 -13.55 6.60 15.05
N HIS A 44 -13.12 5.84 16.06
CA HIS A 44 -14.00 5.26 17.06
C HIS A 44 -14.18 6.12 18.32
N ALA A 45 -13.49 7.26 18.39
CA ALA A 45 -13.70 8.20 19.49
C ALA A 45 -15.12 8.76 19.49
N PRO A 46 -15.69 9.06 20.65
CA PRO A 46 -16.94 9.82 20.71
C PRO A 46 -16.84 11.12 19.93
N PRO A 47 -17.88 11.52 19.16
CA PRO A 47 -17.80 12.70 18.32
C PRO A 47 -17.65 13.98 19.17
N GLY A 48 -16.51 14.66 18.98
CA GLY A 48 -16.23 15.96 19.58
C GLY A 48 -16.83 17.12 18.76
N PRO A 49 -16.76 18.37 19.25
CA PRO A 49 -17.18 19.52 18.48
C PRO A 49 -16.25 19.72 17.27
N MET A 50 -16.79 20.28 16.17
CA MET A 50 -16.01 20.73 15.04
C MET A 50 -14.97 21.78 15.49
N PRO A 51 -13.73 21.76 14.96
CA PRO A 51 -12.73 22.79 15.25
C PRO A 51 -13.24 24.20 14.98
N SER A 52 -13.00 25.10 15.93
CA SER A 52 -13.37 26.52 15.80
C SER A 52 -12.54 27.22 14.73
N SER A 53 -13.05 28.32 14.18
CA SER A 53 -12.34 29.08 13.13
C SER A 53 -10.97 29.61 13.58
N SER A 54 -10.77 29.83 14.86
CA SER A 54 -9.45 30.21 15.42
C SER A 54 -8.37 29.13 15.29
N SER A 55 -8.77 27.87 15.23
CA SER A 55 -7.86 26.73 15.08
C SER A 55 -7.62 26.31 13.62
N TRP A 56 -8.34 26.86 12.65
CA TRP A 56 -8.23 26.47 11.24
C TRP A 56 -6.84 26.58 10.64
N PRO A 57 -6.01 27.64 10.97
CA PRO A 57 -4.66 27.73 10.44
C PRO A 57 -3.72 26.60 10.86
N THR A 58 -4.02 25.88 11.94
CA THR A 58 -3.20 24.78 12.46
C THR A 58 -3.69 23.41 12.05
N ILE A 59 -4.86 23.31 11.40
CA ILE A 59 -5.43 22.02 10.93
C ILE A 59 -4.48 21.37 9.93
N ASN A 60 -4.14 20.11 10.19
CA ASN A 60 -3.23 19.34 9.37
C ASN A 60 -3.62 17.85 9.30
N ALA A 61 -3.04 17.12 8.34
CA ALA A 61 -3.39 15.72 8.12
C ALA A 61 -2.91 14.79 9.24
N ALA A 62 -1.77 15.09 9.87
CA ALA A 62 -1.20 14.21 10.89
C ALA A 62 -2.05 14.18 12.18
N ASP A 63 -2.53 15.36 12.60
CA ASP A 63 -3.21 15.52 13.88
C ASP A 63 -4.73 15.49 13.77
N ASP A 64 -5.30 15.97 12.65
CA ASP A 64 -6.73 16.23 12.54
C ASP A 64 -7.46 15.28 11.59
N ALA A 65 -6.76 14.65 10.63
CA ALA A 65 -7.44 13.72 9.73
C ALA A 65 -8.13 12.58 10.50
N TYR A 66 -9.37 12.28 10.07
CA TYR A 66 -10.22 11.25 10.64
C TYR A 66 -10.67 11.48 12.10
N ARG A 67 -10.54 12.69 12.63
CA ARG A 67 -11.18 13.02 13.91
C ARG A 67 -12.69 12.91 13.76
N HIS A 68 -13.34 12.21 14.70
CA HIS A 68 -14.79 12.11 14.75
C HIS A 68 -15.37 13.39 15.32
N VAL A 69 -16.14 14.12 14.52
CA VAL A 69 -16.65 15.44 14.86
C VAL A 69 -18.16 15.54 14.66
N ARG A 70 -18.76 16.50 15.39
CA ARG A 70 -20.15 16.83 15.27
C ARG A 70 -20.30 18.32 15.00
N VAL A 71 -21.20 18.67 14.08
CA VAL A 71 -21.53 20.04 13.73
C VAL A 71 -23.05 20.19 13.56
N THR A 72 -23.60 21.32 14.02
CA THR A 72 -25.01 21.66 13.87
C THR A 72 -25.16 22.89 13.02
N GLY A 73 -26.10 22.89 12.09
CA GLY A 73 -26.34 23.99 11.18
C GLY A 73 -27.37 23.69 10.11
N LEU A 74 -27.51 24.61 9.15
CA LEU A 74 -28.42 24.52 8.02
C LEU A 74 -27.68 24.02 6.78
N LEU A 75 -28.13 22.94 6.15
CA LEU A 75 -27.62 22.46 4.88
C LEU A 75 -28.12 23.33 3.72
N LEU A 76 -27.19 23.88 2.94
CA LEU A 76 -27.50 24.70 1.74
C LEU A 76 -27.62 23.79 0.53
N HIS A 77 -28.75 23.09 0.42
CA HIS A 77 -28.99 22.07 -0.61
C HIS A 77 -28.90 22.60 -2.05
N GLU A 78 -29.23 23.86 -2.28
CA GLU A 78 -29.13 24.53 -3.58
C GLU A 78 -27.67 24.78 -4.02
N ARG A 79 -26.72 24.68 -3.10
CA ARG A 79 -25.28 24.85 -3.34
C ARG A 79 -24.51 23.54 -3.25
N GLU A 80 -25.18 22.41 -3.42
CA GLU A 80 -24.49 21.13 -3.42
C GLU A 80 -23.59 20.95 -4.65
N THR A 81 -22.48 20.27 -4.45
CA THR A 81 -21.51 19.89 -5.47
C THR A 81 -21.45 18.38 -5.62
N LEU A 82 -21.51 17.90 -6.85
CA LEU A 82 -21.39 16.48 -7.15
C LEU A 82 -19.96 16.14 -7.60
N VAL A 83 -19.24 15.43 -6.76
CA VAL A 83 -17.87 15.00 -7.03
C VAL A 83 -17.88 13.56 -7.51
N LYS A 84 -17.25 13.26 -8.66
CA LYS A 84 -17.16 11.90 -9.21
C LYS A 84 -16.58 10.92 -8.19
N ALA A 85 -17.24 9.77 -8.05
CA ALA A 85 -16.88 8.74 -7.09
C ALA A 85 -16.91 7.35 -7.72
N VAL A 86 -16.03 6.49 -7.25
CA VAL A 86 -16.08 5.04 -7.47
C VAL A 86 -16.03 4.38 -6.10
N THR A 87 -17.05 3.62 -5.78
CA THR A 87 -17.22 2.96 -4.49
C THR A 87 -17.53 1.47 -4.69
N ASP A 88 -17.65 0.72 -3.62
CA ASP A 88 -18.11 -0.68 -3.66
C ASP A 88 -19.55 -0.79 -4.22
N ARG A 89 -20.28 0.33 -4.32
CA ARG A 89 -21.61 0.44 -4.93
C ARG A 89 -21.57 0.81 -6.42
N GLY A 90 -20.38 0.88 -7.01
CA GLY A 90 -20.17 1.27 -8.41
C GLY A 90 -19.75 2.72 -8.60
N SER A 91 -19.85 3.19 -9.84
CA SER A 91 -19.54 4.57 -10.23
C SER A 91 -20.72 5.48 -9.95
N GLY A 92 -20.47 6.69 -9.49
CA GLY A 92 -21.49 7.69 -9.17
C GLY A 92 -20.88 9.00 -8.69
N PHE A 93 -21.48 9.59 -7.66
CA PHE A 93 -21.07 10.88 -7.17
C PHE A 93 -21.14 10.95 -5.64
N TRP A 94 -20.18 11.63 -5.02
CA TRP A 94 -20.31 12.17 -3.69
C TRP A 94 -21.12 13.45 -3.73
N VAL A 95 -22.06 13.59 -2.81
CA VAL A 95 -22.86 14.80 -2.64
C VAL A 95 -22.25 15.64 -1.54
N VAL A 96 -21.53 16.68 -1.94
CA VAL A 96 -20.90 17.63 -1.02
C VAL A 96 -21.80 18.85 -0.89
N THR A 97 -22.36 19.05 0.30
CA THR A 97 -23.30 20.12 0.59
C THR A 97 -22.70 21.08 1.63
N PRO A 98 -22.67 22.39 1.41
CA PRO A 98 -22.26 23.33 2.45
C PRO A 98 -23.25 23.32 3.62
N LEU A 99 -22.73 23.32 4.84
CA LEU A 99 -23.49 23.46 6.06
C LEU A 99 -23.09 24.78 6.73
N GLN A 100 -24.03 25.68 6.87
CA GLN A 100 -23.86 26.94 7.59
C GLN A 100 -24.14 26.73 9.07
N THR A 101 -23.13 26.92 9.90
CA THR A 101 -23.29 26.82 11.34
C THR A 101 -24.01 28.03 11.92
N GLU A 102 -24.63 27.88 13.09
CA GLU A 102 -25.27 29.00 13.80
C GLU A 102 -24.30 30.13 14.14
N ALA A 103 -23.02 29.81 14.33
CA ALA A 103 -21.95 30.79 14.59
C ALA A 103 -21.48 31.53 13.33
N GLY A 104 -22.00 31.18 12.13
CA GLY A 104 -21.71 31.83 10.86
C GLY A 104 -20.72 31.11 9.93
N PRO A 105 -19.65 30.44 10.40
CA PRO A 105 -18.75 29.69 9.53
C PRO A 105 -19.47 28.58 8.74
N ILE A 106 -18.94 28.30 7.54
CA ILE A 106 -19.46 27.24 6.68
C ILE A 106 -18.48 26.06 6.69
N VAL A 107 -18.98 24.83 6.72
CA VAL A 107 -18.20 23.64 6.50
C VAL A 107 -18.82 22.80 5.37
N LEU A 108 -18.02 22.24 4.50
CA LEU A 108 -18.51 21.31 3.47
C LEU A 108 -18.76 19.96 4.12
N VAL A 109 -19.92 19.38 3.84
CA VAL A 109 -20.31 18.05 4.32
C VAL A 109 -20.49 17.13 3.10
N ASN A 110 -19.68 16.09 3.01
CA ASN A 110 -19.95 14.98 2.11
C ASN A 110 -21.04 14.12 2.75
N ARG A 111 -22.27 14.28 2.27
CA ARG A 111 -23.45 13.57 2.79
C ARG A 111 -23.51 12.11 2.38
N GLY A 112 -22.70 11.72 1.37
CA GLY A 112 -22.64 10.35 0.91
C GLY A 112 -22.75 10.20 -0.60
N PHE A 113 -22.92 8.97 -1.02
CA PHE A 113 -22.89 8.52 -2.42
C PHE A 113 -24.29 8.53 -3.03
N VAL A 114 -24.35 8.91 -4.32
CA VAL A 114 -25.51 8.72 -5.19
C VAL A 114 -25.07 8.06 -6.49
N PRO A 115 -25.84 7.09 -7.03
CA PRO A 115 -25.60 6.54 -8.35
C PRO A 115 -26.01 7.55 -9.44
N PRO A 116 -25.62 7.32 -10.71
CA PRO A 116 -25.90 8.26 -11.81
C PRO A 116 -27.38 8.61 -11.97
N GLU A 117 -28.28 7.67 -11.72
CA GLU A 117 -29.74 7.83 -11.83
C GLU A 117 -30.31 8.77 -10.74
N ARG A 118 -29.57 8.97 -9.67
CA ARG A 118 -29.92 9.87 -8.56
C ARG A 118 -29.09 11.16 -8.54
N ARG A 119 -28.47 11.47 -9.68
CA ARG A 119 -27.68 12.70 -9.85
C ARG A 119 -28.55 13.96 -9.66
N ASP A 120 -29.74 13.97 -10.23
CA ASP A 120 -30.68 15.10 -10.08
C ASP A 120 -31.23 15.17 -8.65
N PRO A 121 -31.06 16.31 -7.91
CA PRO A 121 -31.61 16.52 -6.59
C PRO A 121 -33.11 16.25 -6.48
N ALA A 122 -33.89 16.51 -7.57
CA ALA A 122 -35.32 16.24 -7.61
C ALA A 122 -35.69 14.77 -7.43
N THR A 123 -34.78 13.85 -7.78
CA THR A 123 -34.97 12.40 -7.64
C THR A 123 -34.70 11.87 -6.23
N ARG A 124 -34.20 12.71 -5.30
CA ARG A 124 -33.80 12.37 -3.93
C ARG A 124 -34.24 13.41 -2.89
N ARG A 125 -35.42 14.02 -3.11
CA ARG A 125 -35.96 15.06 -2.21
C ARG A 125 -36.15 14.57 -0.79
N GLU A 126 -36.46 13.31 -0.60
CA GLU A 126 -36.63 12.68 0.70
C GLU A 126 -35.36 12.74 1.58
N GLY A 127 -34.18 12.77 0.96
CA GLY A 127 -32.90 12.94 1.65
C GLY A 127 -32.52 14.41 1.90
N GLN A 128 -33.30 15.39 1.43
CA GLN A 128 -33.06 16.80 1.69
C GLN A 128 -33.78 17.23 2.99
N THR A 129 -33.09 16.99 4.12
CA THR A 129 -33.65 17.35 5.42
C THR A 129 -33.78 18.87 5.57
N PRO A 130 -34.99 19.41 5.77
CA PRO A 130 -35.20 20.85 5.99
C PRO A 130 -34.80 21.25 7.41
N GLY A 131 -34.44 22.52 7.58
CA GLY A 131 -34.15 23.10 8.90
C GLY A 131 -32.74 22.77 9.41
N THR A 132 -32.54 23.04 10.68
CA THR A 132 -31.26 22.79 11.36
C THR A 132 -31.06 21.31 11.59
N VAL A 133 -29.91 20.79 11.18
CA VAL A 133 -29.53 19.39 11.37
C VAL A 133 -28.20 19.29 12.13
N THR A 134 -28.04 18.18 12.85
CA THR A 134 -26.75 17.82 13.45
C THR A 134 -26.12 16.71 12.61
N VAL A 135 -24.96 16.99 12.04
CA VAL A 135 -24.16 16.04 11.28
C VAL A 135 -23.01 15.55 12.15
N THR A 136 -22.86 14.24 12.21
CA THR A 136 -21.70 13.56 12.81
C THR A 136 -20.92 12.90 11.69
N GLY A 137 -19.58 12.89 11.79
CA GLY A 137 -18.74 12.31 10.75
C GLY A 137 -17.26 12.53 10.97
N LEU A 138 -16.48 12.12 10.00
CA LEU A 138 -15.03 12.18 10.05
C LEU A 138 -14.51 13.46 9.39
N LEU A 139 -13.67 14.22 10.10
CA LEU A 139 -12.95 15.36 9.54
C LEU A 139 -11.97 14.88 8.48
N ARG A 140 -12.04 15.48 7.30
CA ARG A 140 -11.18 15.17 6.16
C ARG A 140 -10.47 16.41 5.66
N ILE A 141 -9.20 16.25 5.39
CA ILE A 141 -8.40 17.32 4.80
C ILE A 141 -8.79 17.50 3.33
N THR A 142 -8.79 18.76 2.87
CA THR A 142 -9.10 19.10 1.47
C THR A 142 -8.27 18.28 0.48
N GLU A 143 -8.86 17.94 -0.66
CA GLU A 143 -8.23 17.19 -1.76
C GLU A 143 -8.04 18.12 -2.97
N PRO A 144 -6.97 18.96 -3.02
CA PRO A 144 -6.83 19.99 -4.04
C PRO A 144 -6.51 19.41 -5.43
N LYS A 145 -6.83 20.19 -6.48
CA LYS A 145 -6.43 20.01 -7.89
C LYS A 145 -7.20 18.95 -8.71
N GLY A 146 -7.93 18.04 -8.13
CA GLY A 146 -8.66 17.01 -8.87
C GLY A 146 -8.16 15.59 -8.62
N GLY A 147 -8.54 14.64 -9.47
CA GLY A 147 -8.16 13.24 -9.38
C GLY A 147 -6.97 12.87 -10.26
N PHE A 148 -6.65 11.57 -10.31
CA PHE A 148 -5.57 11.06 -11.19
C PHE A 148 -5.84 11.41 -12.65
N LEU A 149 -4.92 12.16 -13.28
CA LEU A 149 -4.97 12.64 -14.67
C LEU A 149 -6.21 13.51 -15.03
N ARG A 150 -6.92 14.05 -14.04
CA ARG A 150 -8.11 14.88 -14.25
C ARG A 150 -8.14 16.03 -13.26
N ASN A 151 -8.24 17.25 -13.78
CA ASN A 151 -8.40 18.44 -12.95
C ASN A 151 -9.88 18.73 -12.71
N ASN A 152 -10.18 19.37 -11.57
CA ASN A 152 -11.48 19.99 -11.35
C ASN A 152 -11.70 21.10 -12.37
N ASP A 153 -12.93 21.24 -12.82
CA ASP A 153 -13.38 22.26 -13.77
C ASP A 153 -14.63 22.94 -13.18
N PRO A 154 -14.45 23.97 -12.37
CA PRO A 154 -15.56 24.67 -11.72
C PRO A 154 -16.54 25.34 -12.70
N GLU A 155 -16.05 25.85 -13.84
CA GLU A 155 -16.88 26.51 -14.84
C GLU A 155 -17.87 25.54 -15.50
N ALA A 156 -17.42 24.31 -15.76
CA ALA A 156 -18.28 23.25 -16.30
C ALA A 156 -18.94 22.39 -15.19
N ASN A 157 -18.84 22.79 -13.92
CA ASN A 157 -19.32 22.05 -12.75
C ASN A 157 -18.92 20.56 -12.78
N ARG A 158 -17.64 20.30 -13.11
CA ARG A 158 -17.06 18.96 -13.17
C ARG A 158 -16.01 18.78 -12.09
N TRP A 159 -16.29 17.91 -11.14
CA TRP A 159 -15.47 17.71 -9.96
C TRP A 159 -14.98 16.27 -9.88
N TYR A 160 -13.67 16.10 -9.60
CA TYR A 160 -12.99 14.82 -9.48
C TYR A 160 -12.34 14.63 -8.10
N SER A 161 -12.30 15.69 -7.29
CA SER A 161 -11.83 15.66 -5.90
C SER A 161 -12.62 16.67 -5.06
N ARG A 162 -12.58 16.48 -3.75
CA ARG A 162 -13.25 17.35 -2.78
C ARG A 162 -12.31 18.50 -2.40
N ASP A 163 -12.06 19.35 -3.38
CA ASP A 163 -11.25 20.58 -3.22
C ASP A 163 -12.11 21.66 -2.57
N VAL A 164 -11.94 21.80 -1.26
CA VAL A 164 -12.74 22.70 -0.44
C VAL A 164 -12.63 24.15 -0.93
N ALA A 165 -11.43 24.62 -1.22
CA ALA A 165 -11.20 26.00 -1.65
C ALA A 165 -11.85 26.28 -3.00
N ALA A 166 -11.69 25.37 -3.97
CA ALA A 166 -12.28 25.52 -5.29
C ALA A 166 -13.82 25.45 -5.24
N ILE A 167 -14.39 24.52 -4.45
CA ILE A 167 -15.85 24.40 -4.27
C ILE A 167 -16.41 25.65 -3.58
N ALA A 168 -15.76 26.12 -2.52
CA ALA A 168 -16.17 27.34 -1.83
C ALA A 168 -16.15 28.56 -2.75
N ALA A 169 -15.12 28.72 -3.56
CA ALA A 169 -15.02 29.81 -4.53
C ALA A 169 -16.12 29.72 -5.61
N ALA A 170 -16.37 28.51 -6.16
CA ALA A 170 -17.40 28.32 -7.18
C ALA A 170 -18.82 28.67 -6.72
N HIS A 171 -19.10 28.49 -5.41
CA HIS A 171 -20.38 28.81 -4.82
C HIS A 171 -20.43 30.15 -4.08
N GLY A 172 -19.36 30.97 -4.11
CA GLY A 172 -19.28 32.25 -3.40
C GLY A 172 -19.41 32.07 -1.88
N LEU A 173 -18.88 31.01 -1.33
CA LEU A 173 -18.94 30.75 0.12
C LEU A 173 -17.80 31.48 0.81
N HIS A 174 -18.17 32.48 1.58
CA HIS A 174 -17.20 33.20 2.42
C HIS A 174 -17.05 32.50 3.77
N HIS A 175 -15.87 32.52 4.35
CA HIS A 175 -15.60 31.96 5.66
C HIS A 175 -15.87 30.45 5.73
N ALA A 176 -15.40 29.70 4.73
CA ALA A 176 -15.46 28.23 4.71
C ALA A 176 -14.28 27.61 5.44
N ALA A 177 -14.54 26.53 6.20
CA ALA A 177 -13.50 25.73 6.87
C ALA A 177 -12.54 25.13 5.86
N PRO A 178 -11.22 25.02 6.12
CA PRO A 178 -10.23 24.45 5.19
C PRO A 178 -10.26 22.91 5.12
N PHE A 179 -11.29 22.30 5.65
CA PHE A 179 -11.54 20.86 5.69
C PHE A 179 -13.00 20.59 5.38
N PHE A 180 -13.33 19.32 5.18
CA PHE A 180 -14.72 18.88 5.03
C PHE A 180 -15.02 17.75 6.01
N ILE A 181 -16.29 17.39 6.15
CA ILE A 181 -16.75 16.30 6.99
C ILE A 181 -17.37 15.21 6.12
N ASP A 182 -16.82 13.98 6.18
CA ASP A 182 -17.49 12.79 5.63
C ASP A 182 -18.54 12.33 6.64
N ALA A 183 -19.82 12.49 6.32
CA ALA A 183 -20.91 12.12 7.21
C ALA A 183 -20.94 10.61 7.48
N ASP A 184 -21.24 10.25 8.71
CA ASP A 184 -21.46 8.87 9.12
C ASP A 184 -22.68 8.26 8.39
N ALA A 185 -22.82 6.95 8.49
CA ALA A 185 -24.00 6.28 7.99
C ALA A 185 -25.24 6.81 8.71
N ASP A 186 -26.17 7.36 7.94
CA ASP A 186 -27.49 7.69 8.47
C ASP A 186 -28.32 6.40 8.64
N THR A 187 -29.01 6.29 9.73
CA THR A 187 -29.95 5.21 10.01
C THR A 187 -31.22 5.29 9.16
N SER A 188 -31.41 6.38 8.42
CA SER A 188 -32.50 6.59 7.45
C SER A 188 -32.39 5.60 6.31
N ARG A 189 -32.95 4.41 6.49
CA ARG A 189 -32.83 3.28 5.55
C ARG A 189 -33.30 3.65 4.14
N GLY A 190 -32.39 3.55 3.19
CA GLY A 190 -32.71 3.62 1.77
C GLY A 190 -32.80 5.02 1.18
N LEU A 191 -32.59 6.08 1.93
CA LEU A 191 -32.55 7.44 1.41
C LEU A 191 -31.19 7.77 0.79
N TYR A 192 -31.20 8.54 -0.27
CA TYR A 192 -30.00 9.10 -0.87
C TYR A 192 -29.77 10.53 -0.40
N PRO A 193 -28.51 10.95 -0.20
CA PRO A 193 -27.25 10.21 -0.37
C PRO A 193 -26.97 9.16 0.73
N ILE A 194 -26.21 8.11 0.39
CA ILE A 194 -25.81 7.07 1.34
C ILE A 194 -24.50 7.47 2.00
N GLY A 195 -24.54 7.82 3.27
CA GLY A 195 -23.39 8.15 4.11
C GLY A 195 -22.63 6.91 4.62
N GLY A 196 -21.54 7.14 5.37
CA GLY A 196 -20.78 6.07 6.02
C GLY A 196 -19.95 5.20 5.08
N LEU A 197 -19.73 5.63 3.82
CA LEU A 197 -18.94 4.88 2.84
C LEU A 197 -17.46 5.30 2.82
N THR A 198 -16.99 5.99 3.84
CA THR A 198 -15.57 6.33 3.97
C THR A 198 -14.79 5.09 4.29
N VAL A 199 -14.08 4.57 3.29
CA VAL A 199 -13.21 3.41 3.45
C VAL A 199 -11.83 3.88 3.92
N VAL A 200 -11.51 3.59 5.18
CA VAL A 200 -10.18 3.83 5.74
C VAL A 200 -9.41 2.53 5.71
N ARG A 201 -8.65 2.29 4.63
CA ARG A 201 -7.79 1.10 4.50
C ARG A 201 -6.35 1.54 4.31
N PHE A 202 -5.49 1.04 5.18
CA PHE A 202 -4.04 1.23 5.09
C PHE A 202 -3.38 -0.10 4.67
N PRO A 203 -3.09 -0.33 3.37
CA PRO A 203 -2.40 -1.55 2.95
C PRO A 203 -1.03 -1.63 3.66
N ASN A 204 -0.75 -2.77 4.29
CA ASN A 204 0.48 -2.99 5.04
C ASN A 204 1.11 -4.31 4.63
N ASN A 205 1.92 -4.28 3.58
CA ASN A 205 2.60 -5.46 3.02
C ASN A 205 4.06 -5.60 3.52
N HIS A 206 4.49 -4.77 4.47
CA HIS A 206 5.88 -4.73 4.94
C HIS A 206 6.36 -6.08 5.49
N LEU A 207 5.49 -6.87 6.15
CA LEU A 207 5.85 -8.19 6.65
C LEU A 207 6.21 -9.16 5.51
N ILE A 208 5.44 -9.16 4.43
CA ILE A 208 5.70 -10.02 3.27
C ILE A 208 7.04 -9.64 2.64
N TYR A 209 7.31 -8.34 2.49
CA TYR A 209 8.60 -7.87 1.98
C TYR A 209 9.77 -8.21 2.92
N ALA A 210 9.60 -8.09 4.24
CA ALA A 210 10.62 -8.50 5.20
C ALA A 210 10.97 -9.98 5.05
N LEU A 211 9.96 -10.85 4.98
CA LEU A 211 10.14 -12.28 4.79
C LEU A 211 10.85 -12.61 3.47
N THR A 212 10.52 -11.92 2.38
CA THR A 212 11.21 -12.12 1.09
C THR A 212 12.68 -11.71 1.15
N TRP A 213 13.02 -10.60 1.81
CA TRP A 213 14.40 -10.15 1.99
C TRP A 213 15.21 -11.14 2.82
N PHE A 214 14.67 -11.62 3.95
CA PHE A 214 15.35 -12.62 4.77
C PHE A 214 15.48 -13.97 4.06
N ALA A 215 14.47 -14.42 3.30
CA ALA A 215 14.56 -15.64 2.51
C ALA A 215 15.66 -15.56 1.45
N MET A 216 15.79 -14.42 0.74
CA MET A 216 16.86 -14.20 -0.22
C MET A 216 18.23 -14.17 0.46
N ALA A 217 18.35 -13.52 1.63
CA ALA A 217 19.58 -13.51 2.42
C ALA A 217 19.99 -14.92 2.83
N PHE A 218 19.03 -15.71 3.30
CA PHE A 218 19.25 -17.09 3.73
C PHE A 218 19.67 -17.99 2.56
N MET A 219 19.00 -17.88 1.41
CA MET A 219 19.36 -18.64 0.21
C MET A 219 20.77 -18.29 -0.29
N LEU A 220 21.12 -17.00 -0.33
CA LEU A 220 22.44 -16.56 -0.76
C LEU A 220 23.52 -17.01 0.24
N ALA A 221 23.30 -16.88 1.52
CA ALA A 221 24.20 -17.36 2.56
C ALA A 221 24.39 -18.88 2.49
N GLY A 222 23.30 -19.64 2.32
CA GLY A 222 23.34 -21.07 2.13
C GLY A 222 24.16 -21.49 0.89
N ALA A 223 23.93 -20.81 -0.26
CA ALA A 223 24.71 -21.05 -1.47
C ALA A 223 26.21 -20.77 -1.26
N LEU A 224 26.56 -19.67 -0.56
CA LEU A 224 27.94 -19.34 -0.22
C LEU A 224 28.59 -20.39 0.67
N LEU A 225 27.88 -20.89 1.66
CA LEU A 225 28.35 -21.94 2.56
C LEU A 225 28.57 -23.26 1.82
N LEU A 226 27.68 -23.65 0.91
CA LEU A 226 27.83 -24.86 0.09
C LEU A 226 29.09 -24.77 -0.80
N VAL A 227 29.27 -23.65 -1.50
CA VAL A 227 30.45 -23.41 -2.32
C VAL A 227 31.75 -23.39 -1.50
N ALA A 228 31.73 -22.82 -0.31
CA ALA A 228 32.89 -22.81 0.59
C ALA A 228 33.24 -24.24 1.06
N ARG A 229 32.24 -25.03 1.43
CA ARG A 229 32.39 -26.41 1.89
C ARG A 229 32.93 -27.34 0.81
N ASP A 230 32.45 -27.19 -0.43
CA ASP A 230 32.90 -27.98 -1.58
C ASP A 230 34.38 -27.72 -1.88
N LYS A 231 34.84 -26.47 -1.82
CA LYS A 231 36.27 -26.12 -1.98
C LYS A 231 37.15 -26.66 -0.87
N TRP A 232 36.62 -26.89 0.32
CA TRP A 232 37.42 -27.43 1.43
C TRP A 232 37.55 -28.94 1.35
N SER A 233 36.51 -29.67 0.89
CA SER A 233 36.60 -31.13 0.66
C SER A 233 37.61 -31.50 -0.44
N PHE A 234 37.70 -30.72 -1.52
CA PHE A 234 38.70 -30.91 -2.58
C PHE A 234 40.15 -30.67 -2.12
N ARG A 235 40.38 -29.82 -1.14
CA ARG A 235 41.72 -29.56 -0.59
C ARG A 235 42.18 -30.67 0.38
N GLY A 236 41.27 -31.40 0.99
CA GLY A 236 41.58 -32.52 1.92
C GLY A 236 41.96 -33.82 1.22
N SER A 237 41.55 -34.03 -0.02
CA SER A 237 41.80 -35.27 -0.78
C SER A 237 43.13 -35.27 -1.55
N GLY A 238 43.89 -34.15 -1.56
CA GLY A 238 45.11 -34.00 -2.31
C GLY A 238 46.42 -34.46 -1.62
N HIS A 239 46.36 -35.09 -0.44
CA HIS A 239 47.53 -35.48 0.37
C HIS A 239 47.57 -36.96 0.75
N GLN A 240 47.16 -37.86 -0.14
CA GLN A 240 47.51 -39.30 -0.06
C GLN A 240 48.16 -39.76 -1.35
N GLU A 241 49.36 -39.25 -1.66
CA GLU A 241 50.32 -40.00 -2.41
C GLU A 241 50.91 -41.06 -1.49
N GLY A 242 50.34 -42.26 -1.57
CA GLY A 242 50.90 -43.44 -0.93
C GLY A 242 52.26 -43.79 -1.59
N PRO A 243 53.20 -44.45 -0.81
CA PRO A 243 54.56 -44.69 -1.28
C PRO A 243 54.57 -45.55 -2.53
N VAL A 244 55.27 -45.06 -3.57
CA VAL A 244 55.60 -45.78 -4.81
C VAL A 244 56.40 -47.03 -4.42
N ARG A 245 55.79 -48.22 -4.50
CA ARG A 245 56.49 -49.51 -4.45
C ARG A 245 57.28 -49.68 -5.76
N LYS A 246 58.61 -49.64 -5.66
CA LYS A 246 59.53 -50.05 -6.71
C LYS A 246 59.28 -51.52 -7.07
N PRO A 247 59.20 -51.92 -8.34
CA PRO A 247 59.15 -53.31 -8.72
C PRO A 247 60.57 -53.92 -8.59
N VAL A 248 60.68 -54.95 -7.77
CA VAL A 248 61.82 -55.85 -7.71
C VAL A 248 61.83 -56.72 -8.95
N GLY A 249 62.94 -56.69 -9.71
CA GLY A 249 63.09 -57.48 -10.90
C GLY A 249 63.23 -58.98 -10.64
N ALA A 250 62.61 -59.80 -11.48
CA ALA A 250 63.00 -61.19 -11.67
C ALA A 250 62.87 -61.52 -13.20
N ALA A 251 63.98 -61.90 -13.71
CA ALA A 251 64.21 -62.41 -15.09
C ALA A 251 63.73 -63.84 -15.30
N ARG A 252 63.68 -64.23 -16.58
CA ARG A 252 63.70 -65.60 -17.19
C ARG A 252 62.27 -66.13 -17.50
N THR A 253 61.99 -66.69 -18.62
CA THR A 253 62.71 -67.24 -19.83
C THR A 253 61.59 -67.83 -20.69
N PHE A 254 61.72 -67.67 -21.99
CA PHE A 254 61.46 -68.64 -23.05
C PHE A 254 60.18 -69.49 -23.03
N SER A 255 59.33 -69.41 -24.07
CA SER A 255 59.09 -70.47 -25.05
C SER A 255 58.05 -70.10 -26.11
N ARG A 256 58.38 -70.45 -27.29
CA ARG A 256 57.79 -70.36 -28.62
C ARG A 256 56.71 -71.45 -28.79
N LYS A 257 55.56 -71.16 -29.42
CA LYS A 257 54.89 -71.93 -30.46
C LYS A 257 53.54 -71.32 -30.81
N THR A 258 53.43 -70.81 -32.03
CA THR A 258 52.77 -71.33 -33.24
C THR A 258 51.34 -71.77 -33.14
N GLY A 259 50.53 -71.24 -34.03
CA GLY A 259 49.28 -71.75 -34.55
C GLY A 259 48.13 -70.81 -34.40
N ALA A 260 47.76 -70.10 -35.38
CA ALA A 260 46.94 -70.38 -36.57
C ALA A 260 45.38 -70.38 -36.24
N ASP A 261 44.82 -69.60 -37.10
CA ASP A 261 43.42 -69.71 -37.61
C ASP A 261 42.23 -69.28 -36.68
N ALA A 262 41.48 -68.49 -37.12
CA ALA A 262 40.55 -68.22 -38.20
C ALA A 262 39.23 -67.69 -37.73
N ARG A 263 38.80 -66.64 -38.35
CA ARG A 263 37.42 -66.40 -38.85
C ARG A 263 36.23 -66.50 -37.90
N ALA A 264 35.59 -65.47 -37.84
CA ALA A 264 34.50 -64.95 -38.67
C ALA A 264 33.15 -64.84 -37.93
N ILE A 265 32.50 -63.82 -38.31
CA ILE A 265 31.07 -63.65 -38.63
C ILE A 265 30.20 -63.11 -37.50
N VAL A 266 29.85 -61.82 -37.67
CA VAL A 266 28.57 -61.25 -38.18
C VAL A 266 27.41 -61.27 -37.16
N GLU A 267 27.02 -60.08 -36.91
CA GLU A 267 25.69 -59.45 -37.17
C GLU A 267 24.59 -59.63 -36.15
N SER A 268 24.05 -58.47 -35.87
CA SER A 268 22.64 -58.07 -35.67
C SER A 268 21.94 -58.47 -34.38
N ALA A 269 21.55 -57.58 -33.63
CA ALA A 269 20.30 -56.87 -33.65
C ALA A 269 20.37 -55.70 -32.67
#